data_4f456fa6cf2eee127216dd4348f85841
#
_entry.id   4f456fa6cf2eee127216dd4348f85841
#
_cell.length_a   1.000
_cell.length_b   1.000
_cell.length_c   1.000
_cell.angle_alpha   90.00
_cell.angle_beta   90.00
_cell.angle_gamma   90.00
#
_symmetry.space_group_name_H-M   'P 1'
#
loop_
_entity.id
_entity.type
_entity.pdbx_description
1 polymer ?
#
loop_
_entity_poly.entity_id
_entity_poly.type
_entity_poly.pdbx_seq_one_letter_code
_entity_poly.pdbx_strand_id
1 'polypeptide(L)'
;ENTWSLAEIEQEARAQIEMALKNIPQISHISGHMGSTGFDPEVVKLMRRLSEEYHLPVVDRVEAMQEYDFTYSGYDGASKTPAEKEASFIRMLDKLEPGKRYMFLDHPALDNEEMKTVGHIGYENVAMDRQGVTDLFDQSEGKASLEG
;
A
#
# COMPACT_ATOMS: atom_id res chain seq x y z
N GLU A 1 16.07 6.37 21.45
CA GLU A 1 15.37 7.67 21.57
C GLU A 1 14.64 7.96 20.27
N ASN A 2 13.42 8.43 20.39
CA ASN A 2 12.60 8.78 19.22
C ASN A 2 13.10 10.11 18.67
N THR A 3 13.48 10.16 17.40
CA THR A 3 14.12 11.34 16.79
C THR A 3 13.17 12.18 15.95
N TRP A 4 11.88 11.83 15.91
CA TRP A 4 10.88 12.58 15.15
C TRP A 4 10.35 13.80 15.94
N SER A 5 9.92 14.82 15.21
CA SER A 5 9.29 16.03 15.73
C SER A 5 7.88 16.15 15.20
N LEU A 6 6.90 16.41 16.08
CA LEU A 6 5.50 16.59 15.65
C LEU A 6 5.35 17.76 14.69
N ALA A 7 6.14 18.83 14.86
CA ALA A 7 6.13 19.97 13.96
C ALA A 7 6.64 19.63 12.56
N GLU A 8 7.66 18.78 12.45
CA GLU A 8 8.16 18.31 11.15
C GLU A 8 7.17 17.37 10.47
N ILE A 9 6.52 16.48 11.23
CA ILE A 9 5.44 15.61 10.71
C ILE A 9 4.28 16.47 10.19
N GLU A 10 3.88 17.52 10.91
CA GLU A 10 2.83 18.45 10.46
C GLU A 10 3.22 19.16 9.17
N GLN A 11 4.44 19.69 9.09
CA GLN A 11 4.94 20.38 7.91
C GLN A 11 4.92 19.46 6.69
N GLU A 12 5.39 18.23 6.83
CA GLU A 12 5.42 17.23 5.76
C GLU A 12 4.00 16.80 5.34
N ALA A 13 3.14 16.51 6.31
CA ALA A 13 1.76 16.12 6.02
C ALA A 13 1.00 17.23 5.25
N ARG A 14 1.15 18.49 5.67
CA ARG A 14 0.58 19.64 4.95
C ARG A 14 1.10 19.74 3.51
N ALA A 15 2.41 19.64 3.34
CA ALA A 15 3.03 19.73 2.01
C ALA A 15 2.50 18.62 1.08
N GLN A 16 2.35 17.39 1.57
CA GLN A 16 1.79 16.29 0.79
C GLN A 16 0.31 16.50 0.45
N ILE A 17 -0.52 16.91 1.41
CA ILE A 17 -1.95 17.18 1.20
C ILE A 17 -2.14 18.32 0.17
N GLU A 18 -1.43 19.41 0.33
CA GLU A 18 -1.52 20.58 -0.57
C GLU A 18 -1.04 20.24 -1.98
N MET A 19 0.03 19.45 -2.10
CA MET A 19 0.51 18.96 -3.39
C MET A 19 -0.52 18.05 -4.06
N ALA A 20 -1.14 17.16 -3.29
CA ALA A 20 -2.18 16.27 -3.79
C ALA A 20 -3.42 17.06 -4.24
N LEU A 21 -3.92 18.00 -3.44
CA LEU A 21 -5.04 18.87 -3.78
C LEU A 21 -4.79 19.69 -5.06
N LYS A 22 -3.55 20.14 -5.26
CA LYS A 22 -3.16 20.91 -6.45
C LYS A 22 -3.16 20.06 -7.73
N ASN A 23 -2.79 18.78 -7.64
CA ASN A 23 -2.50 17.94 -8.81
C ASN A 23 -3.55 16.85 -9.06
N ILE A 24 -4.39 16.54 -8.08
CA ILE A 24 -5.38 15.45 -8.14
C ILE A 24 -6.77 16.03 -7.83
N PRO A 25 -7.55 16.44 -8.87
CA PRO A 25 -8.86 17.08 -8.66
C PRO A 25 -9.88 16.22 -7.89
N GLN A 26 -9.73 14.90 -7.93
CA GLN A 26 -10.67 13.94 -7.34
C GLN A 26 -10.18 13.37 -5.99
N ILE A 27 -9.22 14.02 -5.30
CA ILE A 27 -8.80 13.55 -3.97
C ILE A 27 -9.99 13.55 -3.01
N SER A 28 -10.18 12.45 -2.30
CA SER A 28 -11.34 12.24 -1.43
C SER A 28 -10.98 11.92 0.02
N HIS A 29 -9.74 11.52 0.28
CA HIS A 29 -9.33 11.09 1.62
C HIS A 29 -7.82 11.15 1.81
N ILE A 30 -7.38 11.04 3.06
CA ILE A 30 -5.99 10.86 3.48
C ILE A 30 -5.82 9.41 3.93
N SER A 31 -4.77 8.74 3.45
CA SER A 31 -4.41 7.39 3.87
C SER A 31 -2.95 7.33 4.28
N GLY A 32 -2.66 6.75 5.45
CA GLY A 32 -1.31 6.61 5.96
C GLY A 32 -0.62 5.34 5.47
N HIS A 33 0.56 5.47 4.87
CA HIS A 33 1.40 4.32 4.54
C HIS A 33 2.01 3.71 5.81
N MET A 34 1.97 2.37 5.93
CA MET A 34 2.54 1.62 7.06
C MET A 34 2.09 2.10 8.46
N GLY A 35 0.87 2.60 8.58
CA GLY A 35 0.36 3.11 9.85
C GLY A 35 0.91 4.47 10.28
N SER A 36 1.55 5.23 9.37
CA SER A 36 2.18 6.53 9.66
C SER A 36 1.22 7.59 10.23
N THR A 37 -0.08 7.43 10.04
CA THR A 37 -1.10 8.32 10.59
C THR A 37 -1.54 7.97 12.01
N GLY A 38 -1.11 6.83 12.55
CA GLY A 38 -1.63 6.27 13.81
C GLY A 38 -0.61 5.69 14.78
N PHE A 39 0.70 5.84 14.53
CA PHE A 39 1.74 5.22 15.36
C PHE A 39 1.93 5.88 16.75
N ASP A 40 1.43 7.10 16.94
CA ASP A 40 1.52 7.86 18.19
C ASP A 40 0.25 8.66 18.43
N PRO A 41 -0.28 8.77 19.67
CA PRO A 41 -1.50 9.53 19.97
C PRO A 41 -1.47 11.01 19.55
N GLU A 42 -0.32 11.68 19.61
CA GLU A 42 -0.20 13.08 19.17
C GLU A 42 -0.27 13.19 17.65
N VAL A 43 0.27 12.21 16.92
CA VAL A 43 0.13 12.12 15.47
C VAL A 43 -1.33 11.88 15.08
N VAL A 44 -2.05 11.01 15.80
CA VAL A 44 -3.50 10.80 15.57
C VAL A 44 -4.27 12.11 15.73
N LYS A 45 -4.00 12.89 16.80
CA LYS A 45 -4.63 14.19 17.01
C LYS A 45 -4.30 15.19 15.91
N LEU A 46 -3.04 15.23 15.48
CA LEU A 46 -2.58 16.04 14.35
C LEU A 46 -3.34 15.68 13.07
N MET A 47 -3.40 14.40 12.72
CA MET A 47 -4.07 13.95 11.50
C MET A 47 -5.58 14.24 11.51
N ARG A 48 -6.23 14.12 12.65
CA ARG A 48 -7.64 14.55 12.80
C ARG A 48 -7.82 16.04 12.55
N ARG A 49 -6.96 16.88 13.11
CA ARG A 49 -7.00 18.33 12.87
C ARG A 49 -6.79 18.67 11.40
N LEU A 50 -5.83 18.04 10.73
CA LEU A 50 -5.60 18.23 9.30
C LEU A 50 -6.78 17.72 8.46
N SER A 51 -7.37 16.60 8.82
CA SER A 51 -8.60 16.08 8.21
C SER A 51 -9.75 17.08 8.25
N GLU A 52 -9.98 17.71 9.40
CA GLU A 52 -11.00 18.74 9.58
C GLU A 52 -10.68 20.00 8.77
N GLU A 53 -9.42 20.45 8.82
CA GLU A 53 -8.97 21.68 8.14
C GLU A 53 -9.06 21.57 6.61
N TYR A 54 -8.63 20.43 6.04
CA TYR A 54 -8.66 20.22 4.60
C TYR A 54 -9.94 19.55 4.09
N HIS A 55 -10.89 19.24 4.97
CA HIS A 55 -12.13 18.52 4.64
C HIS A 55 -11.89 17.17 3.93
N LEU A 56 -10.82 16.48 4.31
CA LEU A 56 -10.43 15.17 3.80
C LEU A 56 -10.43 14.15 4.95
N PRO A 57 -11.33 13.17 4.99
CA PRO A 57 -11.32 12.16 6.04
C PRO A 57 -10.01 11.37 6.04
N VAL A 58 -9.49 11.06 7.23
CA VAL A 58 -8.43 10.06 7.36
C VAL A 58 -9.08 8.69 7.33
N VAL A 59 -8.71 7.87 6.34
CA VAL A 59 -9.25 6.53 6.17
C VAL A 59 -8.22 5.52 6.66
N ASP A 60 -8.58 4.78 7.71
CA ASP A 60 -7.85 3.59 8.12
C ASP A 60 -8.25 2.41 7.24
N ARG A 61 -7.25 1.57 6.89
CA ARG A 61 -7.47 0.41 6.03
C ARG A 61 -8.51 -0.55 6.62
N VAL A 62 -8.48 -0.77 7.93
CA VAL A 62 -9.39 -1.70 8.59
C VAL A 62 -10.82 -1.17 8.56
N GLU A 63 -10.99 0.13 8.83
CA GLU A 63 -12.29 0.79 8.75
C GLU A 63 -12.85 0.75 7.32
N ALA A 64 -12.00 1.06 6.31
CA ALA A 64 -12.39 0.99 4.91
C ALA A 64 -12.78 -0.43 4.48
N MET A 65 -12.06 -1.45 4.92
CA MET A 65 -12.41 -2.85 4.62
C MET A 65 -13.77 -3.23 5.20
N GLN A 66 -14.11 -2.74 6.39
CA GLN A 66 -15.41 -2.99 7.01
C GLN A 66 -16.54 -2.22 6.33
N GLU A 67 -16.31 -0.93 6.06
CA GLU A 67 -17.31 -0.05 5.43
C GLU A 67 -17.71 -0.53 4.01
N TYR A 68 -16.73 -0.96 3.22
CA TYR A 68 -16.95 -1.38 1.83
C TYR A 68 -17.03 -2.89 1.65
N ASP A 69 -17.05 -3.67 2.72
CA ASP A 69 -17.16 -5.14 2.72
C ASP A 69 -16.05 -5.80 1.86
N PHE A 70 -14.80 -5.38 2.07
CA PHE A 70 -13.63 -6.02 1.47
C PHE A 70 -13.03 -7.08 2.41
N THR A 71 -12.64 -8.20 1.83
CA THR A 71 -11.79 -9.20 2.49
C THR A 71 -10.34 -9.04 2.02
N TYR A 72 -9.39 -8.95 2.95
CA TYR A 72 -7.98 -8.95 2.57
C TYR A 72 -7.58 -10.35 2.09
N SER A 73 -6.92 -10.41 0.93
CA SER A 73 -6.34 -11.64 0.39
C SER A 73 -4.86 -11.42 0.07
N GLY A 74 -4.01 -12.32 0.52
CA GLY A 74 -2.58 -12.31 0.25
C GLY A 74 -2.18 -13.54 -0.58
N TYR A 75 -0.89 -13.68 -0.85
CA TYR A 75 -0.36 -14.85 -1.55
C TYR A 75 -0.73 -16.15 -0.85
N ASP A 76 -1.14 -17.16 -1.64
CA ASP A 76 -1.45 -18.50 -1.15
C ASP A 76 -0.23 -19.41 -1.23
N GLY A 77 0.72 -19.23 -0.32
CA GLY A 77 1.95 -20.02 -0.21
C GLY A 77 3.22 -19.18 -0.31
N ALA A 78 4.32 -19.82 -0.75
CA ALA A 78 5.61 -19.14 -0.90
C ALA A 78 5.53 -18.02 -1.94
N SER A 79 6.19 -16.89 -1.65
CA SER A 79 6.18 -15.68 -2.48
C SER A 79 7.51 -14.93 -2.45
N LYS A 80 8.63 -15.64 -2.25
CA LYS A 80 9.97 -15.04 -2.11
C LYS A 80 10.69 -14.83 -3.45
N THR A 81 10.28 -15.55 -4.49
CA THR A 81 10.83 -15.42 -5.84
C THR A 81 9.72 -15.03 -6.81
N PRO A 82 10.03 -14.47 -7.99
CA PRO A 82 9.02 -14.15 -9.01
C PRO A 82 8.11 -15.34 -9.36
N ALA A 83 8.68 -16.51 -9.60
CA ALA A 83 7.92 -17.72 -9.92
C ALA A 83 7.02 -18.21 -8.76
N GLU A 84 7.48 -18.08 -7.51
CA GLU A 84 6.65 -18.38 -6.33
C GLU A 84 5.52 -17.38 -6.19
N LYS A 85 5.76 -16.08 -6.43
CA LYS A 85 4.74 -15.03 -6.39
C LYS A 85 3.64 -15.32 -7.41
N GLU A 86 4.00 -15.58 -8.66
CA GLU A 86 3.06 -15.91 -9.72
C GLU A 86 2.20 -17.13 -9.36
N ALA A 87 2.82 -18.24 -9.00
CA ALA A 87 2.10 -19.45 -8.62
C ALA A 87 1.21 -19.26 -7.38
N SER A 88 1.67 -18.49 -6.38
CA SER A 88 0.89 -18.20 -5.17
C SER A 88 -0.25 -17.23 -5.44
N PHE A 89 -0.06 -16.28 -6.33
CA PHE A 89 -1.09 -15.33 -6.74
C PHE A 89 -2.22 -16.03 -7.51
N ILE A 90 -1.87 -16.90 -8.47
CA ILE A 90 -2.86 -17.71 -9.20
C ILE A 90 -3.66 -18.57 -8.23
N ARG A 91 -3.00 -19.29 -7.31
CA ARG A 91 -3.73 -20.10 -6.30
C ARG A 91 -4.62 -19.26 -5.39
N MET A 92 -4.23 -18.05 -5.09
CA MET A 92 -5.07 -17.11 -4.33
C MET A 92 -6.30 -16.73 -5.16
N LEU A 93 -6.14 -16.39 -6.45
CA LEU A 93 -7.26 -16.06 -7.33
C LEU A 93 -8.26 -17.22 -7.46
N ASP A 94 -7.79 -18.45 -7.58
CA ASP A 94 -8.63 -19.66 -7.66
C ASP A 94 -9.51 -19.89 -6.42
N LYS A 95 -9.18 -19.26 -5.29
CA LYS A 95 -9.94 -19.37 -4.03
C LYS A 95 -10.92 -18.23 -3.82
N LEU A 96 -10.92 -17.22 -4.69
CA LEU A 96 -11.85 -16.11 -4.57
C LEU A 96 -13.29 -16.56 -4.87
N GLU A 97 -14.23 -16.09 -4.05
CA GLU A 97 -15.64 -16.43 -4.21
C GLU A 97 -16.34 -15.37 -5.08
N PRO A 98 -17.11 -15.78 -6.11
CA PRO A 98 -17.87 -14.87 -6.94
C PRO A 98 -18.81 -13.97 -6.13
N GLY A 99 -18.87 -12.69 -6.49
CA GLY A 99 -19.74 -11.71 -5.83
C GLY A 99 -19.20 -11.11 -4.54
N LYS A 100 -18.06 -11.57 -4.04
CA LYS A 100 -17.34 -10.92 -2.93
C LYS A 100 -16.30 -9.92 -3.43
N ARG A 101 -15.95 -8.96 -2.59
CA ARG A 101 -14.91 -7.99 -2.87
C ARG A 101 -13.65 -8.31 -2.08
N TYR A 102 -12.51 -8.26 -2.77
CA TYR A 102 -11.21 -8.57 -2.16
C TYR A 102 -10.24 -7.41 -2.34
N MET A 103 -9.37 -7.24 -1.37
CA MET A 103 -8.23 -6.33 -1.44
C MET A 103 -6.95 -7.16 -1.45
N PHE A 104 -6.14 -7.01 -2.48
CA PHE A 104 -4.76 -7.46 -2.53
C PHE A 104 -3.85 -6.23 -2.53
N LEU A 105 -2.76 -6.27 -1.79
CA LEU A 105 -1.82 -5.15 -1.70
C LEU A 105 -0.39 -5.67 -1.75
N ASP A 106 0.39 -5.14 -2.67
CA ASP A 106 1.83 -5.36 -2.77
C ASP A 106 2.52 -4.11 -3.34
N HIS A 107 3.85 -4.14 -3.47
CA HIS A 107 4.66 -2.98 -3.82
C HIS A 107 5.52 -3.30 -5.05
N PRO A 108 5.08 -2.97 -6.27
CA PRO A 108 5.89 -3.18 -7.48
C PRO A 108 7.08 -2.21 -7.52
N ALA A 109 8.22 -2.70 -7.99
CA ALA A 109 9.37 -1.89 -8.37
C ALA A 109 10.29 -2.66 -9.32
N LEU A 110 11.23 -1.95 -9.95
CA LEU A 110 12.26 -2.57 -10.79
C LEU A 110 13.45 -3.02 -9.93
N ASP A 111 14.05 -4.16 -10.25
CA ASP A 111 15.33 -4.58 -9.67
C ASP A 111 16.48 -3.76 -10.30
N ASN A 112 16.73 -2.60 -9.70
CA ASN A 112 17.79 -1.69 -10.10
C ASN A 112 18.65 -1.27 -8.91
N GLU A 113 19.73 -0.56 -9.15
CA GLU A 113 20.67 -0.15 -8.11
C GLU A 113 20.02 0.74 -7.05
N GLU A 114 19.07 1.60 -7.41
CA GLU A 114 18.35 2.42 -6.47
C GLU A 114 17.50 1.57 -5.51
N MET A 115 16.72 0.64 -6.03
CA MET A 115 15.86 -0.23 -5.21
C MET A 115 16.65 -1.15 -4.30
N LYS A 116 17.85 -1.60 -4.70
CA LYS A 116 18.76 -2.39 -3.85
C LYS A 116 19.20 -1.65 -2.60
N THR A 117 19.25 -0.32 -2.64
CA THR A 117 19.62 0.50 -1.47
C THR A 117 18.54 0.59 -0.40
N VAL A 118 17.30 0.23 -0.72
CA VAL A 118 16.16 0.21 0.21
C VAL A 118 16.17 -1.03 1.11
N GLY A 119 16.97 -2.04 0.77
CA GLY A 119 17.12 -3.26 1.57
C GLY A 119 17.62 -2.99 2.99
N HIS A 120 17.20 -3.83 3.92
CA HIS A 120 17.63 -3.79 5.31
C HIS A 120 17.79 -5.21 5.87
N ILE A 121 18.32 -5.34 7.09
CA ILE A 121 18.49 -6.64 7.76
C ILE A 121 17.15 -7.37 7.84
N GLY A 122 17.09 -8.57 7.25
CA GLY A 122 15.88 -9.40 7.16
C GLY A 122 15.03 -9.14 5.90
N TYR A 123 15.38 -8.15 5.10
CA TYR A 123 14.74 -7.88 3.79
C TYR A 123 15.78 -7.40 2.76
N GLU A 124 16.85 -8.17 2.61
CA GLU A 124 17.98 -7.86 1.71
C GLU A 124 17.59 -7.98 0.23
N ASN A 125 16.60 -8.82 -0.08
CA ASN A 125 16.17 -9.11 -1.47
C ASN A 125 14.99 -8.23 -1.93
N VAL A 126 14.81 -7.06 -1.33
CA VAL A 126 13.66 -6.17 -1.61
C VAL A 126 13.51 -5.84 -3.10
N ALA A 127 14.61 -5.60 -3.82
CA ALA A 127 14.58 -5.25 -5.25
C ALA A 127 14.03 -6.41 -6.09
N MET A 128 14.56 -7.62 -5.90
CA MET A 128 14.10 -8.83 -6.59
C MET A 128 12.65 -9.19 -6.19
N ASP A 129 12.29 -9.04 -4.93
CA ASP A 129 10.94 -9.30 -4.43
C ASP A 129 9.91 -8.39 -5.10
N ARG A 130 10.20 -7.09 -5.19
CA ARG A 130 9.33 -6.10 -5.83
C ARG A 130 9.32 -6.20 -7.36
N GLN A 131 10.45 -6.59 -7.97
CA GLN A 131 10.49 -6.92 -9.40
C GLN A 131 9.52 -8.07 -9.72
N GLY A 132 9.46 -9.09 -8.86
CA GLY A 132 8.51 -10.18 -9.03
C GLY A 132 7.04 -9.74 -9.00
N VAL A 133 6.71 -8.66 -8.27
CA VAL A 133 5.38 -8.05 -8.33
C VAL A 133 5.16 -7.33 -9.66
N THR A 134 6.18 -6.59 -10.14
CA THR A 134 6.13 -5.91 -11.44
C THR A 134 5.90 -6.93 -12.56
N ASP A 135 6.68 -8.01 -12.58
CA ASP A 135 6.58 -9.07 -13.59
C ASP A 135 5.20 -9.73 -13.59
N LEU A 136 4.63 -9.96 -12.41
CA LEU A 136 3.30 -10.55 -12.25
C LEU A 136 2.21 -9.75 -12.96
N PHE A 137 2.29 -8.41 -12.94
CA PHE A 137 1.27 -7.54 -13.53
C PHE A 137 1.63 -7.02 -14.94
N ASP A 138 2.89 -7.11 -15.36
CA ASP A 138 3.32 -6.66 -16.69
C ASP A 138 3.22 -7.75 -17.77
N GLN A 139 3.17 -9.02 -17.38
CA GLN A 139 3.09 -10.12 -18.34
C GLN A 139 1.68 -10.20 -18.95
N SER A 140 1.62 -10.37 -20.27
CA SER A 140 0.38 -10.52 -21.04
C SER A 140 -0.46 -11.74 -20.60
N GLU A 141 0.19 -12.77 -20.05
CA GLU A 141 -0.46 -13.97 -19.55
C GLU A 141 -1.17 -13.73 -18.20
N GLY A 142 -0.62 -12.88 -17.32
CA GLY A 142 -1.28 -12.44 -16.08
C GLY A 142 -2.55 -11.63 -16.36
N LYS A 143 -2.57 -10.85 -17.45
CA LYS A 143 -3.78 -10.12 -17.88
C LYS A 143 -4.90 -11.06 -18.35
N ALA A 144 -4.57 -12.14 -19.03
CA ALA A 144 -5.56 -13.13 -19.50
C ALA A 144 -6.29 -13.85 -18.34
N SER A 145 -5.62 -14.02 -17.19
CA SER A 145 -6.22 -14.63 -15.98
C SER A 145 -7.13 -13.66 -15.22
N LEU A 146 -7.00 -12.36 -15.44
CA LEU A 146 -7.82 -11.32 -14.79
C LEU A 146 -9.06 -10.91 -15.59
N GLU A 147 -9.13 -11.30 -16.88
CA GLU A 147 -10.25 -10.97 -17.79
C GLU A 147 -11.29 -12.12 -17.92
N GLY A 148 -11.09 -13.24 -17.26
CA GLY A 148 -11.98 -14.42 -17.24
C GLY A 148 -12.84 -14.48 -16.02
#